data_c098d55c09d9d67e36c1c1d942e96857
#
_entry.id   c098d55c09d9d67e36c1c1d942e96857
#
_cell.length_a   1.000
_cell.length_b   1.000
_cell.length_c   1.000
_cell.angle_alpha   90.00
_cell.angle_beta   90.00
_cell.angle_gamma   90.00
#
_symmetry.space_group_name_H-M   'P 1'
#
loop_
_entity.id
_entity.type
_entity.pdbx_description
1 polymer ?
#
loop_
_entity_poly.entity_id
_entity_poly.type
_entity_poly.pdbx_seq_one_letter_code
_entity_poly.pdbx_strand_id
1 'polypeptide(L)'
;MPEVSILSVLRERAGLTPDDLAFAFTDYDRDWEGVAENLTWSQLYRRTLNVAQEVSRHGSPGDRALIVAPQGLAFIVAFLGAMHAGFIAVPLAVPVPGSHDERLGAVLSDTSPAVVLTTSAVFDIATQHVDDGAAVIAVIAVDTMDLDAEPPVRTEVPEGPDIAYLQYTSGSTRSPAGVMISHRNLVANFEQLMRDYFVTSGGRMPSECKLVSWLPFYHDMGLMLGIAAPILDGCGADLMSPLGFLSRPARWLQMLARQEKAFSAAPNFAFDLTARRTTDAELAELDLSGVVGIINGAERIHPSTLVRFNERFGSVGFRPESVLPSYGLAEATVFVASGSNGRAPEVVEFDTEQLTLGTAVRCPGGTPLMRYGIPKSPLVLIVDPETRRQCPDGTVGEIWTHGENVSAGYWRKPEQTGSAFDATLADPSNGLPATRWLRTGDRGFISEGDLFIVGRIKDMLIVRGRNHYSEDIEATVQVITRGRVAAIAICDERNGSDEQTERLVTIVELKNGGDPDALALVKTDVIAAISRAHGLQVADVVLVEAGSIPTTTSGKIRRSACVEQHRQGRFARLDA
;
A
#
# COMPACT_ATOMS: atom_id res chain seq x y z
N MET A 1 -4.66 15.02 -29.52
CA MET A 1 -3.28 15.16 -29.02
C MET A 1 -2.82 13.76 -28.69
N PRO A 2 -1.56 13.39 -28.91
CA PRO A 2 -1.08 12.10 -28.44
C PRO A 2 -1.33 12.01 -26.92
N GLU A 3 -1.81 10.86 -26.47
CA GLU A 3 -2.11 10.64 -25.06
C GLU A 3 -0.82 10.71 -24.24
N VAL A 4 -0.81 11.50 -23.15
CA VAL A 4 0.37 11.65 -22.30
C VAL A 4 0.59 10.33 -21.57
N SER A 5 1.78 9.76 -21.71
CA SER A 5 2.19 8.56 -21.00
C SER A 5 3.47 8.82 -20.17
N ILE A 6 3.73 8.02 -19.15
CA ILE A 6 4.95 8.10 -18.36
C ILE A 6 6.20 7.97 -19.25
N LEU A 7 6.14 7.19 -20.33
CA LEU A 7 7.24 6.99 -21.27
C LEU A 7 7.48 8.20 -22.16
N SER A 8 6.41 8.88 -22.60
CA SER A 8 6.54 10.13 -23.35
C SER A 8 7.14 11.24 -22.51
N VAL A 9 6.76 11.31 -21.22
CA VAL A 9 7.33 12.26 -20.25
C VAL A 9 8.80 11.93 -19.98
N LEU A 10 9.15 10.65 -19.77
CA LEU A 10 10.55 10.24 -19.59
C LEU A 10 11.43 10.67 -20.77
N ARG A 11 10.96 10.47 -22.01
CA ARG A 11 11.68 10.92 -23.21
C ARG A 11 11.85 12.44 -23.25
N GLU A 12 10.81 13.17 -22.86
CA GLU A 12 10.87 14.65 -22.78
C GLU A 12 11.91 15.10 -21.74
N ARG A 13 11.92 14.52 -20.52
CA ARG A 13 12.93 14.82 -19.48
C ARG A 13 14.34 14.54 -19.96
N ALA A 14 14.56 13.39 -20.60
CA ALA A 14 15.86 13.04 -21.16
C ALA A 14 16.33 14.01 -22.26
N GLY A 15 15.40 14.67 -22.96
CA GLY A 15 15.73 15.70 -23.96
C GLY A 15 15.92 17.09 -23.38
N LEU A 16 15.15 17.48 -22.36
CA LEU A 16 15.17 18.84 -21.81
C LEU A 16 16.23 19.05 -20.73
N THR A 17 16.42 18.05 -19.85
CA THR A 17 17.34 18.10 -18.71
C THR A 17 18.16 16.80 -18.60
N PRO A 18 18.94 16.44 -19.64
CA PRO A 18 19.59 15.14 -19.78
C PRO A 18 20.51 14.78 -18.62
N ASP A 19 21.19 15.76 -18.05
CA ASP A 19 22.23 15.58 -17.03
C ASP A 19 21.68 15.74 -15.60
N ASP A 20 20.42 16.16 -15.43
CA ASP A 20 19.80 16.25 -14.13
C ASP A 20 19.58 14.86 -13.54
N LEU A 21 19.71 14.77 -12.20
CA LEU A 21 19.53 13.53 -11.46
C LEU A 21 18.06 13.09 -11.50
N ALA A 22 17.81 11.93 -12.08
CA ALA A 22 16.50 11.29 -12.09
C ALA A 22 16.29 10.45 -10.82
N PHE A 23 17.22 9.54 -10.54
CA PHE A 23 17.16 8.66 -9.38
C PHE A 23 18.54 8.49 -8.73
N ALA A 24 18.55 8.57 -7.42
CA ALA A 24 19.64 8.10 -6.57
C ALA A 24 19.13 6.91 -5.76
N PHE A 25 19.86 5.82 -5.70
CA PHE A 25 19.57 4.68 -4.85
C PHE A 25 20.72 4.43 -3.89
N THR A 26 20.44 4.42 -2.59
CA THR A 26 21.43 4.11 -1.56
C THR A 26 21.29 2.65 -1.15
N ASP A 27 22.29 1.84 -1.49
CA ASP A 27 22.36 0.42 -1.20
C ASP A 27 23.07 0.19 0.15
N TYR A 28 22.31 -0.18 1.17
CA TYR A 28 22.78 -0.50 2.51
C TYR A 28 23.08 -1.99 2.71
N ASP A 29 22.80 -2.83 1.73
CA ASP A 29 23.15 -4.25 1.76
C ASP A 29 24.62 -4.45 1.35
N ARG A 30 25.17 -3.53 0.53
CA ARG A 30 26.57 -3.55 0.10
C ARG A 30 27.50 -2.93 1.14
N ASP A 31 27.05 -1.90 1.85
CA ASP A 31 27.82 -1.23 2.91
C ASP A 31 26.86 -0.64 3.94
N TRP A 32 27.21 -0.72 5.23
CA TRP A 32 26.38 -0.21 6.32
C TRP A 32 26.09 1.29 6.23
N GLU A 33 27.08 2.08 5.74
CA GLU A 33 26.93 3.53 5.53
C GLU A 33 26.23 3.88 4.22
N GLY A 34 26.01 2.87 3.36
CA GLY A 34 25.31 2.97 2.09
C GLY A 34 26.20 3.34 0.91
N VAL A 35 26.02 2.66 -0.20
CA VAL A 35 26.65 2.96 -1.48
C VAL A 35 25.61 3.60 -2.40
N ALA A 36 25.81 4.87 -2.77
CA ALA A 36 24.91 5.58 -3.65
C ALA A 36 25.19 5.26 -5.12
N GLU A 37 24.15 4.88 -5.85
CA GLU A 37 24.13 4.75 -7.30
C GLU A 37 23.16 5.78 -7.89
N ASN A 38 23.57 6.46 -8.97
CA ASN A 38 22.81 7.55 -9.54
C ASN A 38 22.50 7.31 -11.01
N LEU A 39 21.34 7.76 -11.47
CA LEU A 39 20.98 7.84 -12.89
C LEU A 39 20.50 9.25 -13.22
N THR A 40 21.05 9.83 -14.29
CA THR A 40 20.47 11.02 -14.91
C THR A 40 19.29 10.66 -15.81
N TRP A 41 18.50 11.65 -16.24
CA TRP A 41 17.37 11.41 -17.14
C TRP A 41 17.82 10.76 -18.45
N SER A 42 18.93 11.20 -19.03
CA SER A 42 19.47 10.62 -20.27
C SER A 42 19.94 9.18 -20.08
N GLN A 43 20.61 8.88 -18.97
CA GLN A 43 21.04 7.52 -18.65
C GLN A 43 19.84 6.60 -18.41
N LEU A 44 18.84 7.05 -17.64
CA LEU A 44 17.61 6.29 -17.40
C LEU A 44 16.91 5.95 -18.72
N TYR A 45 16.71 6.94 -19.59
CA TYR A 45 16.04 6.72 -20.87
C TYR A 45 16.83 5.77 -21.79
N ARG A 46 18.15 5.95 -21.89
CA ARG A 46 19.04 5.07 -22.67
C ARG A 46 18.94 3.62 -22.19
N ARG A 47 19.05 3.39 -20.88
CA ARG A 47 18.96 2.07 -20.28
C ARG A 47 17.57 1.45 -20.48
N THR A 48 16.51 2.26 -20.39
CA THR A 48 15.14 1.84 -20.71
C THR A 48 15.04 1.32 -22.15
N LEU A 49 15.63 2.02 -23.13
CA LEU A 49 15.63 1.62 -24.55
C LEU A 49 16.38 0.31 -24.77
N ASN A 50 17.53 0.12 -24.14
CA ASN A 50 18.32 -1.11 -24.27
C ASN A 50 17.60 -2.32 -23.68
N VAL A 51 16.93 -2.18 -22.52
CA VAL A 51 16.06 -3.25 -21.98
C VAL A 51 14.87 -3.50 -22.88
N ALA A 52 14.21 -2.46 -23.39
CA ALA A 52 13.07 -2.61 -24.30
C ALA A 52 13.44 -3.37 -25.58
N GLN A 53 14.63 -3.11 -26.15
CA GLN A 53 15.15 -3.83 -27.30
C GLN A 53 15.31 -5.33 -27.00
N GLU A 54 15.86 -5.68 -25.84
CA GLU A 54 16.05 -7.08 -25.45
C GLU A 54 14.70 -7.76 -25.23
N VAL A 55 13.81 -7.15 -24.46
CA VAL A 55 12.46 -7.66 -24.18
C VAL A 55 11.67 -7.93 -25.47
N SER A 56 11.79 -7.05 -26.47
CA SER A 56 11.09 -7.19 -27.77
C SER A 56 11.51 -8.43 -28.58
N ARG A 57 12.61 -9.10 -28.23
CA ARG A 57 13.06 -10.35 -28.87
C ARG A 57 12.31 -11.58 -28.34
N HIS A 58 11.63 -11.44 -27.21
CA HIS A 58 11.03 -12.55 -26.48
C HIS A 58 9.50 -12.58 -26.50
N GLY A 59 8.86 -11.68 -27.25
CA GLY A 59 7.40 -11.63 -27.37
C GLY A 59 6.92 -10.45 -28.20
N SER A 60 5.65 -10.13 -28.04
CA SER A 60 4.95 -9.08 -28.79
C SER A 60 4.30 -8.07 -27.86
N PRO A 61 3.97 -6.85 -28.33
CA PRO A 61 3.20 -5.88 -27.57
C PRO A 61 1.91 -6.50 -27.00
N GLY A 62 1.65 -6.25 -25.71
CA GLY A 62 0.55 -6.86 -24.97
C GLY A 62 0.91 -8.16 -24.23
N ASP A 63 2.08 -8.75 -24.48
CA ASP A 63 2.59 -9.82 -23.64
C ASP A 63 2.99 -9.31 -22.26
N ARG A 64 3.12 -10.18 -21.28
CA ARG A 64 3.47 -9.83 -19.90
C ARG A 64 4.95 -10.04 -19.67
N ALA A 65 5.55 -9.07 -18.99
CA ALA A 65 6.91 -9.14 -18.49
C ALA A 65 6.88 -9.11 -16.96
N LEU A 66 7.22 -10.23 -16.30
CA LEU A 66 7.38 -10.23 -14.85
C LEU A 66 8.68 -9.55 -14.46
N ILE A 67 8.62 -8.74 -13.39
CA ILE A 67 9.80 -8.12 -12.81
C ILE A 67 9.98 -8.69 -11.41
N VAL A 68 10.93 -9.61 -11.26
CA VAL A 68 11.29 -10.29 -10.01
C VAL A 68 12.73 -9.91 -9.69
N ALA A 69 12.92 -8.72 -9.17
CA ALA A 69 14.23 -8.14 -8.89
C ALA A 69 14.25 -7.44 -7.53
N PRO A 70 15.40 -7.40 -6.84
CA PRO A 70 15.59 -6.55 -5.68
C PRO A 70 15.27 -5.09 -5.99
N GLN A 71 14.84 -4.35 -4.97
CA GLN A 71 14.65 -2.91 -5.13
C GLN A 71 15.96 -2.20 -5.43
N GLY A 72 15.98 -1.43 -6.51
CA GLY A 72 17.16 -0.72 -6.99
C GLY A 72 16.94 -0.14 -8.38
N LEU A 73 17.99 0.47 -8.95
CA LEU A 73 17.91 1.11 -10.26
C LEU A 73 17.63 0.11 -11.39
N ALA A 74 18.13 -1.13 -11.28
CA ALA A 74 17.86 -2.20 -12.24
C ALA A 74 16.38 -2.55 -12.33
N PHE A 75 15.65 -2.55 -11.18
CA PHE A 75 14.20 -2.73 -11.16
C PHE A 75 13.47 -1.64 -11.94
N ILE A 76 13.85 -0.37 -11.73
CA ILE A 76 13.25 0.79 -12.41
C ILE A 76 13.44 0.68 -13.92
N VAL A 77 14.66 0.37 -14.34
CA VAL A 77 15.02 0.21 -15.77
C VAL A 77 14.28 -0.97 -16.39
N ALA A 78 14.16 -2.10 -15.67
CA ALA A 78 13.41 -3.27 -16.12
C ALA A 78 11.92 -2.94 -16.30
N PHE A 79 11.31 -2.25 -15.32
CA PHE A 79 9.91 -1.86 -15.34
C PHE A 79 9.57 -0.92 -16.50
N LEU A 80 10.37 0.13 -16.68
CA LEU A 80 10.20 1.09 -17.79
C LEU A 80 10.51 0.45 -19.14
N GLY A 81 11.54 -0.41 -19.21
CA GLY A 81 11.92 -1.13 -20.42
C GLY A 81 10.84 -2.10 -20.92
N ALA A 82 10.22 -2.83 -20.01
CA ALA A 82 9.08 -3.70 -20.33
C ALA A 82 7.92 -2.89 -20.95
N MET A 83 7.54 -1.79 -20.30
CA MET A 83 6.48 -0.91 -20.84
C MET A 83 6.88 -0.27 -22.17
N HIS A 84 8.16 0.14 -22.34
CA HIS A 84 8.63 0.73 -23.60
C HIS A 84 8.64 -0.27 -24.76
N ALA A 85 8.81 -1.57 -24.47
CA ALA A 85 8.66 -2.65 -25.44
C ALA A 85 7.17 -2.92 -25.81
N GLY A 86 6.21 -2.22 -25.19
CA GLY A 86 4.77 -2.44 -25.35
C GLY A 86 4.25 -3.63 -24.52
N PHE A 87 5.04 -4.17 -23.61
CA PHE A 87 4.64 -5.25 -22.72
C PHE A 87 3.90 -4.70 -21.50
N ILE A 88 3.02 -5.54 -20.94
CA ILE A 88 2.38 -5.26 -19.67
C ILE A 88 3.37 -5.68 -18.56
N ALA A 89 3.88 -4.71 -17.81
CA ALA A 89 4.81 -4.97 -16.72
C ALA A 89 4.09 -5.60 -15.51
N VAL A 90 4.73 -6.54 -14.82
CA VAL A 90 4.16 -7.20 -13.63
C VAL A 90 5.19 -7.18 -12.50
N PRO A 91 5.21 -6.12 -11.68
CA PRO A 91 6.15 -5.99 -10.57
C PRO A 91 5.79 -6.95 -9.42
N LEU A 92 6.76 -7.73 -8.96
CA LEU A 92 6.60 -8.69 -7.87
C LEU A 92 7.74 -8.60 -6.85
N ALA A 93 7.42 -9.01 -5.62
CA ALA A 93 8.45 -9.21 -4.61
C ALA A 93 9.34 -10.40 -4.97
N VAL A 94 10.62 -10.31 -4.64
CA VAL A 94 11.52 -11.47 -4.70
C VAL A 94 11.10 -12.47 -3.63
N PRO A 95 10.91 -13.75 -3.97
CA PRO A 95 10.60 -14.79 -3.00
C PRO A 95 11.70 -14.92 -1.94
N VAL A 96 11.31 -15.16 -0.69
CA VAL A 96 12.26 -15.42 0.38
C VAL A 96 12.84 -16.84 0.20
N PRO A 97 14.16 -17.03 0.16
CA PRO A 97 14.77 -18.35 0.01
C PRO A 97 14.26 -19.33 1.08
N GLY A 98 13.86 -20.53 0.65
CA GLY A 98 13.36 -21.58 1.54
C GLY A 98 11.90 -21.42 2.00
N SER A 99 11.19 -20.37 1.59
CA SER A 99 9.76 -20.28 1.76
C SER A 99 9.04 -20.91 0.56
N HIS A 100 7.99 -21.70 0.80
CA HIS A 100 7.06 -22.08 -0.27
C HIS A 100 6.22 -20.85 -0.64
N ASP A 101 6.75 -20.01 -1.53
CA ASP A 101 6.00 -18.86 -2.04
C ASP A 101 5.07 -19.31 -3.20
N GLU A 102 3.92 -19.86 -2.83
CA GLU A 102 2.85 -20.22 -3.78
C GLU A 102 2.38 -19.00 -4.62
N ARG A 103 2.71 -17.79 -4.19
CA ARG A 103 2.24 -16.56 -4.83
C ARG A 103 2.91 -16.34 -6.20
N LEU A 104 4.22 -16.51 -6.30
CA LEU A 104 4.93 -16.35 -7.59
C LEU A 104 4.41 -17.36 -8.61
N GLY A 105 4.26 -18.63 -8.22
CA GLY A 105 3.69 -19.68 -9.08
C GLY A 105 2.25 -19.35 -9.52
N ALA A 106 1.42 -18.84 -8.61
CA ALA A 106 0.06 -18.44 -8.93
C ALA A 106 0.01 -17.25 -9.91
N VAL A 107 0.90 -16.26 -9.76
CA VAL A 107 0.99 -15.12 -10.69
C VAL A 107 1.57 -15.54 -12.05
N LEU A 108 2.56 -16.42 -12.08
CA LEU A 108 3.08 -17.02 -13.33
C LEU A 108 1.96 -17.71 -14.12
N SER A 109 1.14 -18.51 -13.44
CA SER A 109 -0.01 -19.17 -14.05
C SER A 109 -1.07 -18.19 -14.55
N ASP A 110 -1.40 -17.16 -13.76
CA ASP A 110 -2.44 -16.16 -14.10
C ASP A 110 -2.01 -15.26 -15.28
N THR A 111 -0.74 -14.84 -15.30
CA THR A 111 -0.23 -13.92 -16.31
C THR A 111 0.25 -14.60 -17.57
N SER A 112 0.76 -15.84 -17.49
CA SER A 112 1.43 -16.54 -18.60
C SER A 112 2.45 -15.60 -19.28
N PRO A 113 3.53 -15.17 -18.58
CA PRO A 113 4.45 -14.17 -19.10
C PRO A 113 5.30 -14.70 -20.24
N ALA A 114 5.70 -13.83 -21.15
CA ALA A 114 6.67 -14.15 -22.20
C ALA A 114 8.12 -14.02 -21.71
N VAL A 115 8.37 -13.18 -20.71
CA VAL A 115 9.71 -12.91 -20.17
C VAL A 115 9.65 -12.62 -18.68
N VAL A 116 10.71 -13.01 -17.96
CA VAL A 116 10.98 -12.61 -16.58
C VAL A 116 12.25 -11.75 -16.56
N LEU A 117 12.13 -10.54 -16.05
CA LEU A 117 13.23 -9.61 -15.82
C LEU A 117 13.67 -9.71 -14.37
N THR A 118 14.95 -9.94 -14.16
CA THR A 118 15.54 -10.17 -12.84
C THR A 118 16.91 -9.50 -12.75
N THR A 119 17.66 -9.78 -11.69
CA THR A 119 19.08 -9.42 -11.56
C THR A 119 19.92 -10.66 -11.32
N SER A 120 21.23 -10.56 -11.56
CA SER A 120 22.17 -11.64 -11.30
C SER A 120 22.11 -12.17 -9.86
N ALA A 121 21.83 -11.30 -8.90
CA ALA A 121 21.75 -11.64 -7.48
C ALA A 121 20.62 -12.62 -7.13
N VAL A 122 19.54 -12.64 -7.92
CA VAL A 122 18.37 -13.51 -7.67
C VAL A 122 17.97 -14.33 -8.90
N PHE A 123 18.87 -14.47 -9.85
CA PHE A 123 18.64 -15.17 -11.12
C PHE A 123 18.22 -16.63 -10.90
N ASP A 124 18.93 -17.36 -10.02
CA ASP A 124 18.63 -18.76 -9.73
C ASP A 124 17.25 -18.93 -9.09
N ILE A 125 16.85 -17.98 -8.21
CA ILE A 125 15.53 -17.98 -7.58
C ILE A 125 14.44 -17.77 -8.65
N ALA A 126 14.63 -16.80 -9.54
CA ALA A 126 13.68 -16.52 -10.61
C ALA A 126 13.53 -17.71 -11.57
N THR A 127 14.66 -18.33 -11.99
CA THR A 127 14.69 -19.46 -12.92
C THR A 127 14.03 -20.69 -12.31
N GLN A 128 14.30 -21.01 -11.05
CA GLN A 128 13.75 -22.17 -10.36
C GLN A 128 12.21 -22.21 -10.38
N HIS A 129 11.56 -21.05 -10.27
CA HIS A 129 10.10 -20.95 -10.31
C HIS A 129 9.53 -21.00 -11.74
N VAL A 130 10.35 -20.71 -12.77
CA VAL A 130 9.95 -20.75 -14.18
C VAL A 130 10.03 -22.16 -14.75
N ASP A 131 11.02 -22.96 -14.34
CA ASP A 131 11.27 -24.33 -14.85
C ASP A 131 10.16 -25.33 -14.48
N ASP A 132 9.35 -25.02 -13.46
CA ASP A 132 8.18 -25.83 -13.07
C ASP A 132 6.99 -25.69 -14.05
N GLY A 133 7.09 -24.83 -15.09
CA GLY A 133 6.06 -24.55 -16.09
C GLY A 133 6.27 -25.24 -17.44
N ALA A 134 5.18 -25.47 -18.17
CA ALA A 134 5.21 -26.16 -19.48
C ALA A 134 5.70 -25.29 -20.66
N ALA A 135 5.89 -23.97 -20.49
CA ALA A 135 6.32 -23.03 -21.53
C ALA A 135 7.75 -22.57 -21.29
N VAL A 136 8.53 -22.45 -22.36
CA VAL A 136 9.87 -21.85 -22.28
C VAL A 136 9.72 -20.35 -22.10
N ILE A 137 10.00 -19.85 -20.91
CA ILE A 137 9.97 -18.42 -20.56
C ILE A 137 11.42 -17.93 -20.51
N ALA A 138 11.71 -16.84 -21.22
CA ALA A 138 13.04 -16.22 -21.15
C ALA A 138 13.25 -15.56 -19.79
N VAL A 139 14.39 -15.80 -19.13
CA VAL A 139 14.79 -15.12 -17.90
C VAL A 139 16.01 -14.25 -18.21
N ILE A 140 15.91 -12.95 -17.97
CA ILE A 140 16.91 -11.95 -18.31
C ILE A 140 17.41 -11.26 -17.06
N ALA A 141 18.71 -11.37 -16.77
CA ALA A 141 19.38 -10.60 -15.73
C ALA A 141 19.75 -9.21 -16.27
N VAL A 142 18.96 -8.20 -15.96
CA VAL A 142 19.08 -6.84 -16.53
C VAL A 142 20.41 -6.18 -16.17
N ASP A 143 20.93 -6.44 -14.98
CA ASP A 143 22.21 -5.89 -14.50
C ASP A 143 23.46 -6.50 -15.18
N THR A 144 23.30 -7.55 -15.99
CA THR A 144 24.39 -8.14 -16.79
C THR A 144 24.42 -7.63 -18.23
N MET A 145 23.42 -6.85 -18.65
CA MET A 145 23.35 -6.27 -19.97
C MET A 145 24.26 -5.03 -20.08
N ASP A 146 24.73 -4.74 -21.29
CA ASP A 146 25.35 -3.45 -21.59
C ASP A 146 24.26 -2.37 -21.73
N LEU A 147 23.81 -1.86 -20.58
CA LEU A 147 22.72 -0.89 -20.49
C LEU A 147 23.12 0.50 -21.01
N ASP A 148 24.41 0.80 -21.07
CA ASP A 148 24.95 2.08 -21.52
C ASP A 148 25.39 2.08 -22.98
N ALA A 149 25.19 0.98 -23.70
CA ALA A 149 25.39 0.88 -25.14
C ALA A 149 24.62 1.98 -25.90
N GLU A 150 25.06 2.28 -27.13
CA GLU A 150 24.32 3.17 -28.00
C GLU A 150 22.87 2.68 -28.19
N PRO A 151 21.87 3.53 -27.92
CA PRO A 151 20.49 3.09 -27.94
C PRO A 151 20.04 2.73 -29.37
N PRO A 152 19.06 1.81 -29.50
CA PRO A 152 18.55 1.45 -30.82
C PRO A 152 17.95 2.65 -31.54
N VAL A 153 18.03 2.65 -32.86
CA VAL A 153 17.51 3.74 -33.72
C VAL A 153 15.98 3.92 -33.54
N ARG A 154 15.27 2.84 -33.22
CA ARG A 154 13.82 2.86 -33.00
C ARG A 154 13.52 3.23 -31.56
N THR A 155 13.05 4.46 -31.34
CA THR A 155 12.70 5.00 -30.01
C THR A 155 11.20 5.14 -29.77
N GLU A 156 10.36 4.69 -30.71
CA GLU A 156 8.90 4.75 -30.59
C GLU A 156 8.38 3.55 -29.82
N VAL A 157 7.43 3.81 -28.92
CA VAL A 157 6.70 2.74 -28.22
C VAL A 157 5.78 2.05 -29.24
N PRO A 158 5.84 0.72 -29.40
CA PRO A 158 4.92 0.00 -30.28
C PRO A 158 3.47 0.21 -29.87
N GLU A 159 2.55 0.19 -30.83
CA GLU A 159 1.13 0.12 -30.50
C GLU A 159 0.84 -1.17 -29.70
N GLY A 160 0.22 -1.02 -28.54
CA GLY A 160 -0.09 -2.08 -27.61
C GLY A 160 -1.38 -1.79 -26.84
N PRO A 161 -1.77 -2.65 -25.90
CA PRO A 161 -2.90 -2.37 -25.03
C PRO A 161 -2.60 -1.13 -24.18
N ASP A 162 -3.64 -0.41 -23.79
CA ASP A 162 -3.55 0.77 -22.91
C ASP A 162 -3.04 0.40 -21.49
N ILE A 163 -2.98 -0.90 -21.13
CA ILE A 163 -2.52 -1.40 -19.83
C ILE A 163 -0.99 -1.25 -19.75
N ALA A 164 -0.54 -0.44 -18.81
CA ALA A 164 0.88 -0.23 -18.51
C ALA A 164 1.45 -1.38 -17.65
N TYR A 165 0.72 -1.75 -16.59
CA TYR A 165 1.16 -2.81 -15.69
C TYR A 165 0.00 -3.47 -14.94
N LEU A 166 0.27 -4.64 -14.35
CA LEU A 166 -0.64 -5.33 -13.44
C LEU A 166 -0.15 -5.17 -12.00
N GLN A 167 -0.95 -4.51 -11.17
CA GLN A 167 -0.70 -4.40 -9.74
C GLN A 167 -1.32 -5.59 -9.02
N TYR A 168 -0.51 -6.56 -8.63
CA TYR A 168 -1.00 -7.67 -7.83
C TYR A 168 -1.17 -7.26 -6.37
N THR A 169 -2.42 -7.26 -5.92
CA THR A 169 -2.74 -6.95 -4.53
C THR A 169 -2.42 -8.12 -3.60
N SER A 170 -2.01 -7.80 -2.39
CA SER A 170 -1.75 -8.78 -1.32
C SER A 170 -3.05 -9.33 -0.68
N GLY A 171 -4.16 -9.30 -1.42
CA GLY A 171 -5.51 -9.61 -0.94
C GLY A 171 -5.58 -10.88 -0.08
N SER A 172 -6.50 -10.89 0.88
CA SER A 172 -6.77 -12.02 1.78
C SER A 172 -7.42 -13.23 1.08
N THR A 173 -7.70 -13.14 -0.23
CA THR A 173 -8.27 -14.21 -1.04
C THR A 173 -7.18 -15.18 -1.49
N ARG A 174 -7.52 -16.48 -1.60
CA ARG A 174 -6.60 -17.56 -2.03
C ARG A 174 -6.01 -17.37 -3.43
N SER A 175 -6.68 -16.60 -4.29
CA SER A 175 -6.27 -16.36 -5.68
C SER A 175 -5.81 -14.92 -5.85
N PRO A 176 -4.57 -14.68 -6.33
CA PRO A 176 -4.06 -13.35 -6.59
C PRO A 176 -4.91 -12.65 -7.67
N ALA A 177 -5.08 -11.34 -7.54
CA ALA A 177 -5.79 -10.50 -8.49
C ALA A 177 -4.88 -9.38 -8.99
N GLY A 178 -4.59 -9.39 -10.28
CA GLY A 178 -3.83 -8.34 -10.96
C GLY A 178 -4.75 -7.20 -11.38
N VAL A 179 -4.63 -6.05 -10.75
CA VAL A 179 -5.37 -4.83 -11.12
C VAL A 179 -4.75 -4.25 -12.39
N MET A 180 -5.57 -4.01 -13.42
CA MET A 180 -5.12 -3.51 -14.73
C MET A 180 -4.97 -1.99 -14.72
N ILE A 181 -3.76 -1.50 -14.54
CA ILE A 181 -3.45 -0.07 -14.51
C ILE A 181 -3.01 0.41 -15.89
N SER A 182 -3.72 1.39 -16.44
CA SER A 182 -3.38 2.01 -17.72
C SER A 182 -2.40 3.18 -17.55
N HIS A 183 -1.75 3.59 -18.67
CA HIS A 183 -0.96 4.81 -18.68
C HIS A 183 -1.78 6.05 -18.29
N ARG A 184 -3.04 6.10 -18.73
CA ARG A 184 -3.98 7.16 -18.38
C ARG A 184 -4.31 7.17 -16.89
N ASN A 185 -4.52 6.00 -16.26
CA ASN A 185 -4.74 5.92 -14.82
C ASN A 185 -3.57 6.51 -14.02
N LEU A 186 -2.32 6.21 -14.43
CA LEU A 186 -1.12 6.76 -13.77
C LEU A 186 -1.08 8.29 -13.83
N VAL A 187 -1.29 8.87 -15.01
CA VAL A 187 -1.26 10.32 -15.20
C VAL A 187 -2.41 10.99 -14.44
N ALA A 188 -3.64 10.47 -14.56
CA ALA A 188 -4.79 11.01 -13.86
C ALA A 188 -4.61 10.98 -12.34
N ASN A 189 -4.08 9.86 -11.81
CA ASN A 189 -3.84 9.74 -10.38
C ASN A 189 -2.73 10.67 -9.90
N PHE A 190 -1.65 10.82 -10.66
CA PHE A 190 -0.60 11.81 -10.38
C PHE A 190 -1.16 13.23 -10.32
N GLU A 191 -2.00 13.63 -11.28
CA GLU A 191 -2.63 14.96 -11.27
C GLU A 191 -3.55 15.17 -10.05
N GLN A 192 -4.27 14.12 -9.64
CA GLN A 192 -5.11 14.16 -8.43
C GLN A 192 -4.26 14.34 -7.18
N LEU A 193 -3.18 13.59 -7.04
CA LEU A 193 -2.19 13.73 -5.96
C LEU A 193 -1.63 15.15 -5.89
N MET A 194 -1.20 15.70 -7.04
CA MET A 194 -0.65 17.06 -7.09
C MET A 194 -1.68 18.11 -6.66
N ARG A 195 -2.90 18.02 -7.15
CA ARG A 195 -3.97 18.96 -6.79
C ARG A 195 -4.31 18.92 -5.31
N ASP A 196 -4.27 17.74 -4.70
CA ASP A 196 -4.72 17.55 -3.33
C ASP A 196 -3.61 17.82 -2.32
N TYR A 197 -2.40 17.29 -2.53
CA TYR A 197 -1.29 17.52 -1.61
C TYR A 197 -0.59 18.87 -1.75
N PHE A 198 -0.69 19.51 -2.88
CA PHE A 198 0.01 20.78 -3.15
C PHE A 198 -0.95 21.94 -3.44
N VAL A 199 -2.11 21.97 -2.79
CA VAL A 199 -3.11 23.05 -2.93
C VAL A 199 -2.48 24.42 -2.72
N THR A 200 -1.64 24.57 -1.70
CA THR A 200 -0.96 25.84 -1.36
C THR A 200 0.07 26.29 -2.39
N SER A 201 0.56 25.36 -3.21
CA SER A 201 1.51 25.61 -4.31
C SER A 201 0.84 25.58 -5.69
N GLY A 202 -0.50 25.71 -5.74
CA GLY A 202 -1.26 25.70 -6.99
C GLY A 202 -1.31 24.34 -7.69
N GLY A 203 -1.24 23.24 -6.92
CA GLY A 203 -1.29 21.87 -7.43
C GLY A 203 0.02 21.40 -8.09
N ARG A 204 1.14 21.94 -7.67
CA ARG A 204 2.48 21.59 -8.16
C ARG A 204 3.43 21.37 -7.01
N MET A 205 4.34 20.44 -7.17
CA MET A 205 5.42 20.25 -6.21
C MET A 205 6.29 21.53 -6.15
N PRO A 206 6.69 21.99 -4.96
CA PRO A 206 7.60 23.11 -4.83
C PRO A 206 8.92 22.84 -5.58
N SER A 207 9.52 23.89 -6.16
CA SER A 207 10.87 23.80 -6.74
C SER A 207 11.86 23.29 -5.69
N GLU A 208 12.91 22.59 -6.11
CA GLU A 208 13.94 21.96 -5.26
C GLU A 208 13.42 20.84 -4.35
N CYS A 209 12.15 20.42 -4.51
CA CYS A 209 11.61 19.30 -3.74
C CYS A 209 12.05 17.98 -4.36
N LYS A 210 12.55 17.06 -3.51
CA LYS A 210 12.91 15.69 -3.88
C LYS A 210 11.94 14.69 -3.26
N LEU A 211 11.63 13.64 -4.01
CA LEU A 211 10.91 12.50 -3.46
C LEU A 211 11.89 11.57 -2.73
N VAL A 212 11.58 11.23 -1.48
CA VAL A 212 12.37 10.29 -0.69
C VAL A 212 11.52 9.05 -0.40
N SER A 213 11.98 7.86 -0.79
CA SER A 213 11.19 6.65 -0.61
C SER A 213 12.04 5.43 -0.29
N TRP A 214 11.51 4.61 0.62
CA TRP A 214 11.97 3.25 0.92
C TRP A 214 10.87 2.21 0.63
N LEU A 215 9.69 2.67 0.17
CA LEU A 215 8.54 1.80 -0.06
C LEU A 215 8.82 0.78 -1.17
N PRO A 216 8.32 -0.47 -1.03
CA PRO A 216 8.52 -1.49 -2.03
C PRO A 216 7.95 -1.10 -3.40
N PHE A 217 8.70 -1.26 -4.48
CA PHE A 217 8.26 -0.93 -5.84
C PHE A 217 7.18 -1.88 -6.39
N TYR A 218 7.02 -3.06 -5.81
CA TYR A 218 5.91 -3.96 -6.15
C TYR A 218 4.59 -3.61 -5.44
N HIS A 219 4.59 -2.55 -4.61
CA HIS A 219 3.40 -2.02 -3.96
C HIS A 219 2.97 -0.73 -4.67
N ASP A 220 1.65 -0.50 -4.83
CA ASP A 220 1.05 0.64 -5.53
C ASP A 220 1.62 2.00 -5.06
N MET A 221 1.66 2.26 -3.77
CA MET A 221 2.19 3.50 -3.19
C MET A 221 3.71 3.64 -3.45
N GLY A 222 4.47 2.55 -3.36
CA GLY A 222 5.91 2.56 -3.63
C GLY A 222 6.22 2.76 -5.11
N LEU A 223 5.45 2.16 -6.01
CA LEU A 223 5.60 2.34 -7.44
C LEU A 223 5.22 3.77 -7.87
N MET A 224 4.07 4.27 -7.41
CA MET A 224 3.62 5.63 -7.75
C MET A 224 4.62 6.67 -7.26
N LEU A 225 4.97 6.66 -5.97
CA LEU A 225 5.80 7.71 -5.36
C LEU A 225 7.30 7.50 -5.55
N GLY A 226 7.75 6.25 -5.73
CA GLY A 226 9.15 5.94 -5.94
C GLY A 226 9.58 5.96 -7.42
N ILE A 227 8.65 5.77 -8.37
CA ILE A 227 8.99 5.68 -9.80
C ILE A 227 8.15 6.65 -10.64
N ALA A 228 6.81 6.55 -10.58
CA ALA A 228 5.97 7.28 -11.52
C ALA A 228 5.93 8.79 -11.26
N ALA A 229 5.71 9.21 -10.02
CA ALA A 229 5.64 10.63 -9.67
C ALA A 229 6.95 11.39 -9.92
N PRO A 230 8.16 10.85 -9.59
CA PRO A 230 9.42 11.52 -9.96
C PRO A 230 9.54 11.79 -11.44
N ILE A 231 9.14 10.86 -12.30
CA ILE A 231 9.20 11.02 -13.76
C ILE A 231 8.17 12.06 -14.23
N LEU A 232 6.92 11.93 -13.78
CA LEU A 232 5.82 12.80 -14.19
C LEU A 232 6.02 14.26 -13.75
N ASP A 233 6.53 14.48 -12.54
CA ASP A 233 6.87 15.82 -12.05
C ASP A 233 8.20 16.35 -12.61
N GLY A 234 9.22 15.50 -12.68
CA GLY A 234 10.61 15.84 -13.03
C GLY A 234 11.48 16.23 -11.84
N CYS A 235 11.04 15.96 -10.61
CA CYS A 235 11.76 16.35 -9.37
C CYS A 235 12.91 15.40 -9.00
N GLY A 236 12.96 14.21 -9.59
CA GLY A 236 13.87 13.14 -9.20
C GLY A 236 13.54 12.51 -7.83
N ALA A 237 14.22 11.43 -7.50
CA ALA A 237 14.00 10.73 -6.23
C ALA A 237 15.27 10.18 -5.60
N ASP A 238 15.33 10.21 -4.26
CA ASP A 238 16.30 9.52 -3.42
C ASP A 238 15.64 8.27 -2.81
N LEU A 239 16.23 7.11 -3.04
CA LEU A 239 15.63 5.83 -2.77
C LEU A 239 16.54 4.94 -1.92
N MET A 240 15.94 4.06 -1.13
CA MET A 240 16.61 2.93 -0.48
C MET A 240 15.68 1.71 -0.45
N SER A 241 16.22 0.55 -0.06
CA SER A 241 15.41 -0.66 0.09
C SER A 241 14.55 -0.63 1.37
N PRO A 242 13.42 -1.38 1.41
CA PRO A 242 12.66 -1.59 2.65
C PRO A 242 13.50 -2.19 3.77
N LEU A 243 14.44 -3.08 3.46
CA LEU A 243 15.36 -3.66 4.44
C LEU A 243 16.32 -2.62 5.01
N GLY A 244 16.82 -1.70 4.19
CA GLY A 244 17.62 -0.57 4.62
C GLY A 244 16.91 0.30 5.66
N PHE A 245 15.60 0.56 5.44
CA PHE A 245 14.75 1.24 6.42
C PHE A 245 14.53 0.40 7.68
N LEU A 246 14.10 -0.85 7.55
CA LEU A 246 13.76 -1.70 8.69
C LEU A 246 14.96 -1.97 9.62
N SER A 247 16.16 -2.08 9.04
CA SER A 247 17.41 -2.27 9.79
C SER A 247 17.75 -1.05 10.65
N ARG A 248 17.59 0.16 10.11
CA ARG A 248 17.87 1.43 10.80
C ARG A 248 16.90 2.51 10.35
N PRO A 249 15.72 2.66 11.00
CA PRO A 249 14.67 3.59 10.55
C PRO A 249 15.09 5.06 10.49
N ALA A 250 16.10 5.46 11.28
CA ALA A 250 16.68 6.80 11.22
C ALA A 250 17.23 7.18 9.84
N ARG A 251 17.65 6.20 9.02
CA ARG A 251 18.11 6.43 7.64
C ARG A 251 17.09 7.17 6.78
N TRP A 252 15.80 6.86 6.97
CA TRP A 252 14.74 7.56 6.27
C TRP A 252 14.71 9.05 6.61
N LEU A 253 14.79 9.39 7.89
CA LEU A 253 14.84 10.79 8.34
C LEU A 253 16.13 11.49 7.90
N GLN A 254 17.26 10.79 7.91
CA GLN A 254 18.54 11.30 7.42
C GLN A 254 18.49 11.63 5.92
N MET A 255 17.80 10.79 5.13
CA MET A 255 17.60 11.09 3.70
C MET A 255 16.69 12.31 3.50
N LEU A 256 15.63 12.46 4.28
CA LEU A 256 14.76 13.64 4.27
C LEU A 256 15.53 14.91 4.65
N ALA A 257 16.33 14.85 5.71
CA ALA A 257 17.11 15.98 6.23
C ALA A 257 18.22 16.46 5.27
N ARG A 258 18.68 15.62 4.33
CA ARG A 258 19.69 15.99 3.32
C ARG A 258 19.11 16.85 2.19
N GLN A 259 17.79 16.92 2.04
CA GLN A 259 17.13 17.65 0.97
C GLN A 259 16.74 19.05 1.44
N GLU A 260 16.88 20.04 0.56
CA GLU A 260 16.35 21.39 0.84
C GLU A 260 14.84 21.36 1.08
N LYS A 261 14.13 20.60 0.25
CA LYS A 261 12.72 20.26 0.43
C LYS A 261 12.52 18.78 0.13
N ALA A 262 11.79 18.10 1.01
CA ALA A 262 11.54 16.67 0.88
C ALA A 262 10.06 16.35 0.95
N PHE A 263 9.63 15.40 0.11
CA PHE A 263 8.31 14.79 0.18
C PHE A 263 8.46 13.26 0.23
N SER A 264 7.63 12.59 1.04
CA SER A 264 7.74 11.16 1.23
C SER A 264 6.39 10.51 1.51
N ALA A 265 6.39 9.18 1.67
CA ALA A 265 5.25 8.42 2.12
C ALA A 265 5.68 7.26 2.99
N ALA A 266 4.81 6.88 3.94
CA ALA A 266 5.02 5.72 4.77
C ALA A 266 3.69 5.20 5.34
N PRO A 267 3.55 3.91 5.63
CA PRO A 267 2.47 3.39 6.43
C PRO A 267 2.62 3.78 7.90
N ASN A 268 1.53 3.73 8.66
CA ASN A 268 1.49 4.18 10.05
C ASN A 268 2.51 3.49 10.96
N PHE A 269 2.79 2.18 10.73
CA PHE A 269 3.79 1.45 11.52
C PHE A 269 5.19 2.07 11.40
N ALA A 270 5.52 2.66 10.26
CA ALA A 270 6.84 3.23 10.03
C ALA A 270 7.08 4.48 10.88
N PHE A 271 6.05 5.31 11.06
CA PHE A 271 6.11 6.44 11.99
C PHE A 271 6.40 5.96 13.42
N ASP A 272 5.65 4.95 13.89
CA ASP A 272 5.85 4.37 15.22
C ASP A 272 7.24 3.74 15.39
N LEU A 273 7.67 2.94 14.40
CA LEU A 273 8.98 2.28 14.40
C LEU A 273 10.13 3.31 14.43
N THR A 274 10.03 4.35 13.62
CA THR A 274 11.02 5.41 13.53
C THR A 274 11.11 6.20 14.84
N ALA A 275 9.97 6.59 15.42
CA ALA A 275 9.94 7.30 16.69
C ALA A 275 10.55 6.49 17.84
N ARG A 276 10.37 5.17 17.85
CA ARG A 276 10.90 4.28 18.90
C ARG A 276 12.36 3.91 18.74
N ARG A 277 12.88 3.84 17.50
CA ARG A 277 14.22 3.32 17.24
C ARG A 277 15.26 4.38 16.93
N THR A 278 14.87 5.62 16.63
CA THR A 278 15.83 6.72 16.45
C THR A 278 16.45 7.08 17.82
N THR A 279 17.75 6.97 17.94
CA THR A 279 18.50 7.32 19.14
C THR A 279 18.60 8.84 19.32
N ASP A 280 18.95 9.30 20.53
CA ASP A 280 19.12 10.74 20.79
C ASP A 280 20.31 11.33 20.04
N ALA A 281 21.36 10.52 19.80
CA ALA A 281 22.50 10.93 18.99
C ALA A 281 22.10 11.15 17.53
N GLU A 282 21.34 10.23 16.95
CA GLU A 282 20.82 10.38 15.58
C GLU A 282 19.86 11.55 15.46
N LEU A 283 19.00 11.76 16.47
CA LEU A 283 18.07 12.89 16.50
C LEU A 283 18.79 14.23 16.46
N ALA A 284 19.89 14.37 17.22
CA ALA A 284 20.64 15.62 17.30
C ALA A 284 21.29 16.06 15.98
N GLU A 285 21.44 15.14 15.03
CA GLU A 285 22.03 15.41 13.70
C GLU A 285 20.96 15.75 12.63
N LEU A 286 19.67 15.74 12.98
CA LEU A 286 18.58 15.94 12.01
C LEU A 286 18.14 17.40 11.98
N ASP A 287 17.82 17.87 10.77
CA ASP A 287 16.98 19.05 10.50
C ASP A 287 15.84 18.63 9.56
N LEU A 288 14.62 18.57 10.09
CA LEU A 288 13.44 18.18 9.34
C LEU A 288 12.58 19.37 8.92
N SER A 289 13.06 20.59 9.06
CA SER A 289 12.35 21.82 8.69
C SER A 289 12.03 21.90 7.19
N GLY A 290 12.83 21.22 6.35
CA GLY A 290 12.65 21.09 4.91
C GLY A 290 11.58 20.06 4.50
N VAL A 291 10.98 19.31 5.43
CA VAL A 291 9.94 18.31 5.10
C VAL A 291 8.65 19.02 4.72
N VAL A 292 8.31 18.96 3.44
CA VAL A 292 7.09 19.55 2.86
C VAL A 292 5.86 18.71 3.20
N GLY A 293 5.99 17.36 3.11
CA GLY A 293 4.93 16.46 3.44
C GLY A 293 5.37 15.01 3.51
N ILE A 294 4.71 14.24 4.37
CA ILE A 294 4.82 12.79 4.44
C ILE A 294 3.41 12.20 4.42
N ILE A 295 3.09 11.49 3.36
CA ILE A 295 1.86 10.73 3.26
C ILE A 295 1.87 9.62 4.31
N ASN A 296 0.81 9.55 5.12
CA ASN A 296 0.54 8.43 6.01
C ASN A 296 -0.70 7.68 5.50
N GLY A 297 -0.52 6.45 5.03
CA GLY A 297 -1.59 5.68 4.40
C GLY A 297 -1.31 4.19 4.32
N ALA A 298 -2.02 3.51 3.43
CA ALA A 298 -1.96 2.07 3.19
C ALA A 298 -2.47 1.18 4.34
N GLU A 299 -2.65 1.70 5.54
CA GLU A 299 -3.23 1.04 6.72
C GLU A 299 -3.94 2.06 7.61
N ARG A 300 -4.62 1.58 8.66
CA ARG A 300 -5.29 2.48 9.60
C ARG A 300 -4.28 3.38 10.30
N ILE A 301 -4.60 4.67 10.35
CA ILE A 301 -3.78 5.67 11.03
C ILE A 301 -4.21 5.76 12.49
N HIS A 302 -3.27 5.51 13.41
CA HIS A 302 -3.50 5.60 14.84
C HIS A 302 -3.09 6.98 15.36
N PRO A 303 -4.00 7.75 15.98
CA PRO A 303 -3.69 9.08 16.50
C PRO A 303 -2.50 9.12 17.44
N SER A 304 -2.37 8.11 18.31
CA SER A 304 -1.25 8.00 19.26
C SER A 304 0.11 7.86 18.58
N THR A 305 0.16 7.30 17.37
CA THR A 305 1.38 7.21 16.57
C THR A 305 1.82 8.60 16.11
N LEU A 306 0.89 9.40 15.62
CA LEU A 306 1.18 10.77 15.16
C LEU A 306 1.63 11.68 16.32
N VAL A 307 0.96 11.59 17.47
CA VAL A 307 1.37 12.34 18.67
C VAL A 307 2.82 12.00 19.03
N ARG A 308 3.15 10.74 19.16
CA ARG A 308 4.51 10.28 19.51
C ARG A 308 5.56 10.70 18.50
N PHE A 309 5.25 10.62 17.21
CA PHE A 309 6.17 11.06 16.15
C PHE A 309 6.41 12.57 16.22
N ASN A 310 5.36 13.36 16.37
CA ASN A 310 5.45 14.82 16.47
C ASN A 310 6.21 15.26 17.73
N GLU A 311 5.95 14.63 18.88
CA GLU A 311 6.67 14.92 20.13
C GLU A 311 8.17 14.60 19.99
N ARG A 312 8.52 13.48 19.31
CA ARG A 312 9.90 13.06 19.14
C ARG A 312 10.69 13.97 18.20
N PHE A 313 10.08 14.38 17.09
CA PHE A 313 10.79 15.08 16.00
C PHE A 313 10.48 16.57 15.88
N GLY A 314 9.57 17.10 16.69
CA GLY A 314 9.28 18.53 16.70
C GLY A 314 10.47 19.39 17.11
N SER A 315 11.34 18.90 17.99
CA SER A 315 12.55 19.61 18.42
C SER A 315 13.60 19.79 17.32
N VAL A 316 13.50 19.00 16.23
CA VAL A 316 14.40 19.05 15.06
C VAL A 316 13.67 19.56 13.82
N GLY A 317 12.65 20.42 14.00
CA GLY A 317 12.00 21.15 12.92
C GLY A 317 10.86 20.44 12.21
N PHE A 318 10.49 19.20 12.60
CA PHE A 318 9.34 18.51 12.01
C PHE A 318 8.03 19.20 12.44
N ARG A 319 7.14 19.44 11.48
CA ARG A 319 5.86 20.12 11.70
C ARG A 319 4.71 19.13 11.59
N PRO A 320 3.75 19.13 12.53
CA PRO A 320 2.58 18.26 12.46
C PRO A 320 1.78 18.39 11.16
N GLU A 321 1.75 19.59 10.56
CA GLU A 321 1.09 19.89 9.29
C GLU A 321 1.74 19.18 8.09
N SER A 322 2.97 18.69 8.25
CA SER A 322 3.65 17.89 7.23
C SER A 322 3.18 16.45 7.17
N VAL A 323 2.38 15.96 8.14
CA VAL A 323 1.77 14.63 8.03
C VAL A 323 0.48 14.72 7.23
N LEU A 324 0.38 13.92 6.18
CA LEU A 324 -0.74 13.91 5.23
C LEU A 324 -1.48 12.57 5.31
N PRO A 325 -2.53 12.45 6.14
CA PRO A 325 -3.37 11.26 6.16
C PRO A 325 -3.93 10.99 4.78
N SER A 326 -3.85 9.74 4.31
CA SER A 326 -4.25 9.39 2.95
C SER A 326 -4.93 8.04 2.89
N TYR A 327 -5.97 7.98 2.08
CA TYR A 327 -6.73 6.79 1.79
C TYR A 327 -6.66 6.45 0.31
N GLY A 328 -6.50 5.17 0.02
CA GLY A 328 -6.51 4.66 -1.33
C GLY A 328 -6.31 3.16 -1.43
N LEU A 329 -6.36 2.67 -2.65
CA LEU A 329 -6.26 1.25 -2.99
C LEU A 329 -5.78 1.09 -4.43
N ALA A 330 -5.20 -0.07 -4.74
CA ALA A 330 -4.66 -0.35 -6.07
C ALA A 330 -5.72 -0.28 -7.19
N GLU A 331 -6.96 -0.62 -6.88
CA GLU A 331 -8.10 -0.56 -7.81
C GLU A 331 -8.41 0.87 -8.28
N ALA A 332 -8.03 1.87 -7.47
CA ALA A 332 -8.06 3.30 -7.83
C ALA A 332 -6.65 3.84 -8.16
N THR A 333 -5.76 3.00 -8.65
CA THR A 333 -4.33 3.23 -8.89
C THR A 333 -3.56 3.41 -7.57
N VAL A 334 -3.86 4.43 -6.77
CA VAL A 334 -3.35 4.62 -5.39
C VAL A 334 -4.31 5.49 -4.58
N PHE A 335 -4.66 6.69 -5.08
CA PHE A 335 -5.27 7.77 -4.32
C PHE A 335 -6.79 7.80 -4.46
N VAL A 336 -7.48 7.97 -3.32
CA VAL A 336 -8.92 8.23 -3.26
C VAL A 336 -9.23 9.50 -2.47
N ALA A 337 -8.63 9.68 -1.28
CA ALA A 337 -8.87 10.85 -0.45
C ALA A 337 -7.67 11.15 0.45
N SER A 338 -7.51 12.40 0.89
CA SER A 338 -6.48 12.79 1.84
C SER A 338 -7.01 13.75 2.92
N GLY A 339 -6.22 13.94 3.96
CA GLY A 339 -6.45 14.99 4.95
C GLY A 339 -6.25 16.37 4.34
N SER A 340 -6.75 17.40 5.02
CA SER A 340 -6.62 18.79 4.57
C SER A 340 -5.15 19.22 4.56
N ASN A 341 -4.65 19.63 3.40
CA ASN A 341 -3.28 20.10 3.25
C ASN A 341 -3.05 21.43 4.00
N GLY A 342 -1.86 21.55 4.61
CA GLY A 342 -1.47 22.72 5.38
C GLY A 342 -2.12 22.84 6.77
N ARG A 343 -2.79 21.77 7.22
CA ARG A 343 -3.33 21.64 8.58
C ARG A 343 -2.83 20.34 9.19
N ALA A 344 -2.59 20.36 10.49
CA ALA A 344 -2.29 19.13 11.22
C ALA A 344 -3.43 18.11 11.07
N PRO A 345 -3.11 16.80 11.05
CA PRO A 345 -4.11 15.74 11.03
C PRO A 345 -5.13 15.92 12.15
N GLU A 346 -6.40 15.83 11.81
CA GLU A 346 -7.49 15.99 12.77
C GLU A 346 -8.17 14.67 13.06
N VAL A 347 -8.41 14.41 14.34
CA VAL A 347 -9.11 13.23 14.85
C VAL A 347 -10.44 13.69 15.44
N VAL A 348 -11.52 13.02 15.05
CA VAL A 348 -12.86 13.26 15.58
C VAL A 348 -13.35 12.00 16.28
N GLU A 349 -13.94 12.15 17.45
CA GLU A 349 -14.44 11.04 18.27
C GLU A 349 -15.94 10.86 18.05
N PHE A 350 -16.34 9.60 17.84
CA PHE A 350 -17.72 9.21 17.58
C PHE A 350 -18.20 8.18 18.59
N ASP A 351 -19.48 8.22 18.93
CA ASP A 351 -20.12 7.25 19.82
C ASP A 351 -19.93 5.83 19.29
N THR A 352 -19.26 4.99 20.07
CA THR A 352 -18.88 3.63 19.67
C THR A 352 -20.11 2.74 19.46
N GLU A 353 -21.14 2.87 20.29
CA GLU A 353 -22.35 2.06 20.17
C GLU A 353 -23.15 2.45 18.93
N GLN A 354 -23.32 3.76 18.67
CA GLN A 354 -24.02 4.22 17.48
C GLN A 354 -23.29 3.84 16.19
N LEU A 355 -21.96 3.88 16.18
CA LEU A 355 -21.17 3.41 15.02
C LEU A 355 -21.43 1.92 14.73
N THR A 356 -21.54 1.07 15.74
CA THR A 356 -21.86 -0.37 15.54
C THR A 356 -23.25 -0.58 14.96
N LEU A 357 -24.18 0.36 15.22
CA LEU A 357 -25.54 0.38 14.66
C LEU A 357 -25.60 1.07 13.28
N GLY A 358 -24.47 1.56 12.76
CA GLY A 358 -24.39 2.18 11.44
C GLY A 358 -24.66 3.68 11.41
N THR A 359 -24.64 4.37 12.56
CA THR A 359 -24.88 5.81 12.67
C THR A 359 -23.70 6.50 13.33
N ALA A 360 -23.18 7.55 12.70
CA ALA A 360 -22.07 8.33 13.24
C ALA A 360 -22.60 9.53 14.03
N VAL A 361 -22.40 9.50 15.34
CA VAL A 361 -22.74 10.58 16.27
C VAL A 361 -21.46 11.04 16.95
N ARG A 362 -21.09 12.31 16.83
CA ARG A 362 -19.89 12.85 17.52
C ARG A 362 -20.09 12.77 19.03
N CYS A 363 -19.09 12.21 19.71
CA CYS A 363 -19.15 12.01 21.16
C CYS A 363 -17.73 12.04 21.75
N PRO A 364 -17.40 12.98 22.64
CA PRO A 364 -16.13 12.99 23.34
C PRO A 364 -15.92 11.68 24.14
N GLY A 365 -14.73 11.10 24.02
CA GLY A 365 -14.38 9.81 24.64
C GLY A 365 -14.87 8.59 23.87
N GLY A 366 -15.43 8.78 22.66
CA GLY A 366 -15.83 7.69 21.76
C GLY A 366 -14.69 7.12 20.91
N THR A 367 -15.03 6.45 19.83
CA THR A 367 -14.05 5.89 18.87
C THR A 367 -13.37 7.01 18.09
N PRO A 368 -12.04 7.17 18.19
CA PRO A 368 -11.31 8.19 17.45
C PRO A 368 -11.10 7.76 15.99
N LEU A 369 -11.52 8.58 15.04
CA LEU A 369 -11.37 8.37 13.61
C LEU A 369 -10.62 9.55 12.98
N MET A 370 -9.75 9.22 12.02
CA MET A 370 -9.01 10.20 11.23
C MET A 370 -9.96 10.89 10.25
N ARG A 371 -9.84 12.20 10.16
CA ARG A 371 -10.56 13.04 9.21
C ARG A 371 -9.86 13.03 7.85
N TYR A 372 -10.61 12.76 6.76
CA TYR A 372 -10.18 12.90 5.38
C TYR A 372 -11.08 13.92 4.68
N GLY A 373 -10.49 14.82 3.90
CA GLY A 373 -11.24 15.68 3.00
C GLY A 373 -11.85 14.89 1.84
N ILE A 374 -12.94 15.37 1.30
CA ILE A 374 -13.51 14.82 0.06
C ILE A 374 -12.86 15.54 -1.11
N PRO A 375 -12.08 14.84 -1.98
CA PRO A 375 -11.43 15.48 -3.11
C PRO A 375 -12.44 15.90 -4.17
N LYS A 376 -12.04 16.83 -5.04
CA LYS A 376 -12.84 17.19 -6.22
C LYS A 376 -12.82 16.09 -7.30
N SER A 377 -11.76 15.30 -7.34
CA SER A 377 -11.55 14.14 -8.19
C SER A 377 -10.52 13.23 -7.52
N PRO A 378 -10.80 11.91 -7.41
CA PRO A 378 -12.03 11.23 -7.86
C PRO A 378 -13.29 11.65 -7.10
N LEU A 379 -14.46 11.30 -7.63
CA LEU A 379 -15.72 11.41 -6.89
C LEU A 379 -15.76 10.33 -5.82
N VAL A 380 -16.21 10.69 -4.60
CA VAL A 380 -16.33 9.75 -3.48
C VAL A 380 -17.75 9.86 -2.91
N LEU A 381 -18.42 8.72 -2.74
CA LEU A 381 -19.75 8.62 -2.14
C LEU A 381 -19.79 7.53 -1.08
N ILE A 382 -20.70 7.70 -0.15
CA ILE A 382 -21.12 6.62 0.77
C ILE A 382 -22.41 6.03 0.23
N VAL A 383 -22.41 4.72 0.00
CA VAL A 383 -23.53 4.02 -0.64
C VAL A 383 -23.94 2.82 0.21
N ASP A 384 -25.23 2.64 0.38
CA ASP A 384 -25.78 1.42 0.95
C ASP A 384 -25.58 0.26 -0.04
N PRO A 385 -24.81 -0.78 0.33
CA PRO A 385 -24.43 -1.84 -0.61
C PRO A 385 -25.62 -2.71 -1.07
N GLU A 386 -26.73 -2.74 -0.35
CA GLU A 386 -27.92 -3.54 -0.67
C GLU A 386 -28.88 -2.76 -1.56
N THR A 387 -29.20 -1.52 -1.20
CA THR A 387 -30.13 -0.68 -1.95
C THR A 387 -29.46 0.06 -3.10
N ARG A 388 -28.13 0.17 -3.09
CA ARG A 388 -27.31 0.94 -4.05
C ARG A 388 -27.69 2.41 -4.12
N ARG A 389 -28.19 2.97 -3.03
CA ARG A 389 -28.51 4.38 -2.87
C ARG A 389 -27.45 5.10 -2.06
N GLN A 390 -27.23 6.36 -2.40
CA GLN A 390 -26.37 7.23 -1.59
C GLN A 390 -26.94 7.35 -0.18
N CYS A 391 -26.08 7.14 0.82
CA CYS A 391 -26.43 7.31 2.22
C CYS A 391 -26.51 8.79 2.59
N PRO A 392 -27.41 9.18 3.50
CA PRO A 392 -27.37 10.49 4.15
C PRO A 392 -26.07 10.67 4.97
N ASP A 393 -25.68 11.93 5.20
CA ASP A 393 -24.60 12.26 6.11
C ASP A 393 -24.81 11.62 7.50
N GLY A 394 -23.73 11.14 8.09
CA GLY A 394 -23.76 10.40 9.36
C GLY A 394 -24.20 8.94 9.28
N THR A 395 -24.53 8.44 8.09
CA THR A 395 -24.87 7.02 7.92
C THR A 395 -23.66 6.24 7.37
N VAL A 396 -23.33 5.13 8.02
CA VAL A 396 -22.22 4.24 7.62
C VAL A 396 -22.64 3.38 6.44
N GLY A 397 -21.93 3.47 5.32
CA GLY A 397 -22.13 2.66 4.12
C GLY A 397 -20.80 2.20 3.52
N GLU A 398 -20.85 1.67 2.30
CA GLU A 398 -19.66 1.35 1.53
C GLU A 398 -19.14 2.60 0.82
N ILE A 399 -17.82 2.79 0.84
CA ILE A 399 -17.17 3.87 0.09
C ILE A 399 -17.12 3.47 -1.38
N TRP A 400 -17.75 4.27 -2.24
CA TRP A 400 -17.68 4.11 -3.69
C TRP A 400 -16.92 5.26 -4.30
N THR A 401 -16.10 4.97 -5.32
CA THR A 401 -15.34 6.01 -6.02
C THR A 401 -15.48 5.90 -7.54
N HIS A 402 -15.41 7.06 -8.22
CA HIS A 402 -15.48 7.16 -9.67
C HIS A 402 -14.52 8.23 -10.17
N GLY A 403 -13.68 7.88 -11.15
CA GLY A 403 -12.70 8.81 -11.72
C GLY A 403 -11.78 8.15 -12.72
N GLU A 404 -10.97 8.94 -13.40
CA GLU A 404 -9.99 8.46 -14.39
C GLU A 404 -8.84 7.66 -13.78
N ASN A 405 -8.65 7.73 -12.47
CA ASN A 405 -7.73 6.89 -11.71
C ASN A 405 -8.26 5.49 -11.41
N VAL A 406 -9.57 5.25 -11.57
CA VAL A 406 -10.15 3.92 -11.39
C VAL A 406 -9.73 3.02 -12.54
N SER A 407 -9.12 1.88 -12.20
CA SER A 407 -8.57 0.93 -13.18
C SER A 407 -9.66 0.23 -14.01
N ALA A 408 -9.23 -0.48 -15.05
CA ALA A 408 -10.15 -1.21 -15.94
C ALA A 408 -10.73 -2.49 -15.31
N GLY A 409 -10.21 -2.92 -14.14
CA GLY A 409 -10.66 -4.13 -13.47
C GLY A 409 -9.51 -5.10 -13.16
N TYR A 410 -9.87 -6.36 -12.93
CA TYR A 410 -8.92 -7.43 -12.63
C TYR A 410 -8.58 -8.26 -13.86
N TRP A 411 -7.31 -8.56 -14.05
CA TRP A 411 -6.79 -9.35 -15.15
C TRP A 411 -7.45 -10.73 -15.22
N ARG A 412 -8.07 -11.06 -16.38
CA ARG A 412 -8.75 -12.34 -16.63
C ARG A 412 -9.83 -12.74 -15.60
N LYS A 413 -10.41 -11.77 -14.89
CA LYS A 413 -11.45 -12.02 -13.86
C LYS A 413 -12.71 -11.18 -14.13
N PRO A 414 -13.47 -11.46 -15.22
CA PRO A 414 -14.59 -10.63 -15.62
C PRO A 414 -15.72 -10.55 -14.57
N GLU A 415 -16.02 -11.64 -13.85
CA GLU A 415 -17.06 -11.64 -12.82
C GLU A 415 -16.69 -10.75 -11.63
N GLN A 416 -15.44 -10.85 -11.15
CA GLN A 416 -14.94 -10.00 -10.06
C GLN A 416 -14.85 -8.54 -10.52
N THR A 417 -14.44 -8.31 -11.77
CA THR A 417 -14.42 -6.97 -12.37
C THR A 417 -15.82 -6.37 -12.40
N GLY A 418 -16.81 -7.08 -12.95
CA GLY A 418 -18.19 -6.60 -12.99
C GLY A 418 -18.77 -6.30 -11.61
N SER A 419 -18.46 -7.12 -10.61
CA SER A 419 -18.96 -6.91 -9.24
C SER A 419 -18.32 -5.71 -8.52
N ALA A 420 -17.05 -5.41 -8.80
CA ALA A 420 -16.29 -4.37 -8.11
C ALA A 420 -16.29 -3.02 -8.87
N PHE A 421 -16.14 -3.02 -10.20
CA PHE A 421 -15.89 -1.81 -10.99
C PHE A 421 -17.08 -1.29 -11.79
N ASP A 422 -18.11 -2.12 -11.97
CA ASP A 422 -19.29 -1.74 -12.78
C ASP A 422 -20.53 -1.49 -11.90
N ALA A 423 -20.32 -1.04 -10.67
CA ALA A 423 -21.43 -0.76 -9.78
C ALA A 423 -22.30 0.39 -10.32
N THR A 424 -23.61 0.25 -10.11
CA THR A 424 -24.63 1.18 -10.61
C THR A 424 -25.41 1.76 -9.44
N LEU A 425 -25.47 3.09 -9.35
CA LEU A 425 -26.31 3.79 -8.39
C LEU A 425 -27.80 3.62 -8.74
N ALA A 426 -28.62 3.31 -7.75
CA ALA A 426 -30.06 3.45 -7.86
C ALA A 426 -30.40 4.92 -7.58
N ASP A 427 -31.09 5.61 -8.46
CA ASP A 427 -31.48 7.03 -8.31
C ASP A 427 -30.29 8.00 -8.11
N PRO A 428 -29.35 8.12 -9.06
CA PRO A 428 -28.25 9.05 -8.93
C PRO A 428 -28.75 10.51 -8.88
N SER A 429 -28.19 11.29 -7.94
CA SER A 429 -28.46 12.73 -7.87
C SER A 429 -28.04 13.43 -9.17
N ASN A 430 -28.64 14.57 -9.50
CA ASN A 430 -28.32 15.33 -10.71
C ASN A 430 -26.81 15.61 -10.84
N GLY A 431 -26.23 15.18 -11.98
CA GLY A 431 -24.82 15.37 -12.29
C GLY A 431 -23.89 14.24 -11.86
N LEU A 432 -24.35 13.24 -11.14
CA LEU A 432 -23.56 12.06 -10.81
C LEU A 432 -23.65 11.00 -11.91
N PRO A 433 -22.54 10.31 -12.22
CA PRO A 433 -22.56 9.13 -13.09
C PRO A 433 -23.48 8.04 -12.51
N ALA A 434 -24.32 7.43 -13.37
CA ALA A 434 -25.17 6.33 -12.92
C ALA A 434 -24.40 5.01 -12.76
N THR A 435 -23.35 4.79 -13.56
CA THR A 435 -22.64 3.50 -13.71
C THR A 435 -21.13 3.66 -13.55
N ARG A 436 -20.42 2.52 -13.51
CA ARG A 436 -18.96 2.44 -13.43
C ARG A 436 -18.39 3.02 -12.14
N TRP A 437 -19.09 2.78 -11.03
CA TRP A 437 -18.54 3.06 -9.70
C TRP A 437 -17.69 1.87 -9.24
N LEU A 438 -16.52 2.19 -8.70
CA LEU A 438 -15.71 1.22 -7.99
C LEU A 438 -16.25 1.07 -6.56
N ARG A 439 -16.61 -0.14 -6.21
CA ARG A 439 -16.89 -0.57 -4.84
C ARG A 439 -15.56 -0.88 -4.15
N THR A 440 -15.18 -0.08 -3.17
CA THR A 440 -13.87 -0.26 -2.52
C THR A 440 -13.82 -1.44 -1.57
N GLY A 441 -14.99 -1.89 -1.08
CA GLY A 441 -15.10 -2.87 -0.01
C GLY A 441 -14.71 -2.30 1.37
N ASP A 442 -14.47 -0.99 1.45
CA ASP A 442 -14.22 -0.27 2.70
C ASP A 442 -15.51 0.44 3.14
N ARG A 443 -15.74 0.50 4.44
CA ARG A 443 -16.88 1.21 5.05
C ARG A 443 -16.45 2.56 5.60
N GLY A 444 -17.32 3.53 5.42
CA GLY A 444 -17.12 4.87 5.94
C GLY A 444 -18.43 5.65 5.99
N PHE A 445 -18.31 6.91 6.34
CA PHE A 445 -19.42 7.86 6.34
C PHE A 445 -18.91 9.27 6.09
N ILE A 446 -19.82 10.17 5.71
CA ILE A 446 -19.54 11.60 5.61
C ILE A 446 -20.14 12.27 6.85
N SER A 447 -19.40 13.15 7.50
CA SER A 447 -19.88 13.98 8.59
C SER A 447 -19.32 15.40 8.43
N GLU A 448 -20.21 16.40 8.35
CA GLU A 448 -19.87 17.81 8.15
C GLU A 448 -18.99 18.06 6.92
N GLY A 449 -19.20 17.28 5.85
CA GLY A 449 -18.47 17.40 4.58
C GLY A 449 -17.11 16.70 4.54
N ASP A 450 -16.74 15.94 5.57
CA ASP A 450 -15.51 15.15 5.62
C ASP A 450 -15.80 13.67 5.63
N LEU A 451 -14.87 12.89 5.04
CA LEU A 451 -14.91 11.44 4.99
C LEU A 451 -14.23 10.85 6.24
N PHE A 452 -14.86 9.83 6.82
CA PHE A 452 -14.31 9.01 7.89
C PHE A 452 -14.37 7.54 7.49
N ILE A 453 -13.28 6.82 7.70
CA ILE A 453 -13.14 5.40 7.33
C ILE A 453 -13.25 4.58 8.61
N VAL A 454 -14.14 3.62 8.62
CA VAL A 454 -14.41 2.79 9.79
C VAL A 454 -13.67 1.44 9.71
N GLY A 455 -13.59 0.85 8.52
CA GLY A 455 -12.87 -0.42 8.30
C GLY A 455 -13.35 -1.14 7.05
N ARG A 456 -12.89 -2.38 6.86
CA ARG A 456 -13.25 -3.19 5.69
C ARG A 456 -14.48 -4.04 5.92
N ILE A 457 -15.33 -4.17 4.90
CA ILE A 457 -16.54 -5.02 4.96
C ILE A 457 -16.17 -6.47 5.31
N LYS A 458 -15.13 -7.02 4.67
CA LYS A 458 -14.66 -8.39 4.87
C LYS A 458 -13.94 -8.66 6.21
N ASP A 459 -13.46 -7.60 6.86
CA ASP A 459 -12.76 -7.68 8.15
C ASP A 459 -13.69 -7.29 9.33
N MET A 460 -14.96 -7.07 9.04
CA MET A 460 -15.98 -6.77 10.03
C MET A 460 -16.43 -8.05 10.75
N LEU A 461 -16.50 -7.97 12.07
CA LEU A 461 -17.00 -9.03 12.92
C LEU A 461 -18.47 -8.73 13.28
N ILE A 462 -19.37 -9.65 13.01
CA ILE A 462 -20.79 -9.49 13.37
C ILE A 462 -21.04 -10.31 14.63
N VAL A 463 -20.99 -9.67 15.80
CA VAL A 463 -21.20 -10.33 17.07
C VAL A 463 -22.53 -9.87 17.65
N ARG A 464 -23.48 -10.81 17.84
CA ARG A 464 -24.83 -10.56 18.35
C ARG A 464 -25.58 -9.44 17.59
N GLY A 465 -25.45 -9.46 16.25
CA GLY A 465 -26.12 -8.48 15.38
C GLY A 465 -25.52 -7.07 15.39
N ARG A 466 -24.35 -6.89 16.00
CA ARG A 466 -23.60 -5.62 16.01
C ARG A 466 -22.31 -5.74 15.20
N ASN A 467 -21.97 -4.69 14.47
CA ASN A 467 -20.76 -4.61 13.65
C ASN A 467 -19.58 -4.14 14.51
N HIS A 468 -18.54 -4.96 14.57
CA HIS A 468 -17.28 -4.61 15.23
C HIS A 468 -16.14 -4.69 14.22
N TYR A 469 -15.14 -3.82 14.35
CA TYR A 469 -14.01 -3.80 13.44
C TYR A 469 -12.79 -4.42 14.11
N SER A 470 -12.20 -5.41 13.43
CA SER A 470 -11.03 -6.14 13.94
C SER A 470 -9.92 -5.20 14.37
N GLU A 471 -9.69 -4.13 13.61
CA GLU A 471 -8.61 -3.17 13.85
C GLU A 471 -8.79 -2.37 15.16
N ASP A 472 -10.03 -2.08 15.57
CA ASP A 472 -10.31 -1.41 16.86
C ASP A 472 -9.97 -2.30 18.05
N ILE A 473 -10.33 -3.59 17.93
CA ILE A 473 -10.03 -4.59 18.95
C ILE A 473 -8.53 -4.82 19.03
N GLU A 474 -7.87 -4.98 17.88
CA GLU A 474 -6.42 -5.14 17.76
C GLU A 474 -5.67 -3.97 18.39
N ALA A 475 -6.10 -2.73 18.10
CA ALA A 475 -5.50 -1.52 18.69
C ALA A 475 -5.64 -1.50 20.22
N THR A 476 -6.80 -1.87 20.76
CA THR A 476 -7.03 -1.96 22.20
C THR A 476 -6.07 -2.95 22.87
N VAL A 477 -5.86 -4.11 22.26
CA VAL A 477 -4.98 -5.17 22.79
C VAL A 477 -3.51 -4.81 22.64
N GLN A 478 -3.13 -4.16 21.54
CA GLN A 478 -1.74 -3.75 21.29
C GLN A 478 -1.20 -2.78 22.35
N VAL A 479 -2.06 -1.92 22.92
CA VAL A 479 -1.66 -1.02 24.02
C VAL A 479 -1.13 -1.82 25.22
N ILE A 480 -1.72 -3.00 25.50
CA ILE A 480 -1.37 -3.86 26.62
C ILE A 480 -0.16 -4.72 26.28
N THR A 481 -0.22 -5.43 25.16
CA THR A 481 0.72 -6.50 24.82
C THR A 481 1.94 -6.03 24.06
N ARG A 482 1.85 -4.88 23.39
CA ARG A 482 2.90 -4.28 22.53
C ARG A 482 3.38 -5.22 21.40
N GLY A 483 2.67 -6.34 21.18
CA GLY A 483 2.89 -7.31 20.11
C GLY A 483 1.92 -7.12 18.96
N ARG A 484 2.11 -7.90 17.89
CA ARG A 484 1.11 -7.97 16.82
C ARG A 484 -0.12 -8.73 17.34
N VAL A 485 -1.30 -8.28 16.93
CA VAL A 485 -2.58 -8.86 17.36
C VAL A 485 -3.46 -9.09 16.13
N ALA A 486 -4.13 -10.23 16.07
CA ALA A 486 -5.16 -10.51 15.09
C ALA A 486 -6.49 -10.81 15.80
N ALA A 487 -7.52 -10.01 15.55
CA ALA A 487 -8.88 -10.25 16.01
C ALA A 487 -9.68 -10.90 14.87
N ILE A 488 -10.22 -12.09 15.13
CA ILE A 488 -10.95 -12.90 14.15
C ILE A 488 -12.29 -13.37 14.72
N ALA A 489 -13.27 -13.57 13.81
CA ALA A 489 -14.53 -14.24 14.15
C ALA A 489 -14.49 -15.70 13.73
N ILE A 490 -15.03 -16.56 14.58
CA ILE A 490 -15.19 -17.99 14.32
C ILE A 490 -16.64 -18.37 14.52
N CYS A 491 -17.25 -18.98 13.49
CA CYS A 491 -18.58 -19.55 13.61
C CYS A 491 -18.52 -20.85 14.41
N ASP A 492 -19.38 -21.01 15.41
CA ASP A 492 -19.51 -22.24 16.21
C ASP A 492 -20.45 -23.22 15.50
N GLU A 493 -19.90 -24.24 14.85
CA GLU A 493 -20.67 -25.28 14.13
C GLU A 493 -21.32 -26.32 15.10
N ARG A 494 -21.08 -26.19 16.42
CA ARG A 494 -21.44 -27.25 17.39
C ARG A 494 -22.89 -27.23 17.91
N ASN A 495 -23.59 -26.13 17.72
CA ASN A 495 -24.98 -26.02 18.17
C ASN A 495 -25.89 -25.96 16.95
N GLY A 496 -26.45 -27.05 16.51
CA GLY A 496 -27.42 -27.23 15.41
C GLY A 496 -28.65 -26.30 15.40
N SER A 497 -28.52 -25.07 15.83
CA SER A 497 -29.45 -23.97 15.66
C SER A 497 -29.08 -23.16 14.45
N ASP A 498 -30.06 -22.78 13.63
CA ASP A 498 -29.91 -21.93 12.40
C ASP A 498 -29.29 -20.54 12.64
N GLU A 499 -28.96 -20.16 13.86
CA GLU A 499 -28.26 -18.93 14.21
C GLU A 499 -26.75 -19.17 14.27
N GLN A 500 -26.04 -18.84 13.19
CA GLN A 500 -24.58 -18.77 13.15
C GLN A 500 -24.13 -17.63 14.06
N THR A 501 -23.82 -17.92 15.31
CA THR A 501 -23.27 -16.93 16.24
C THR A 501 -21.75 -16.88 16.09
N GLU A 502 -21.24 -15.77 15.55
CA GLU A 502 -19.79 -15.51 15.49
C GLU A 502 -19.24 -15.25 16.90
N ARG A 503 -18.09 -15.86 17.19
CA ARG A 503 -17.36 -15.71 18.45
C ARG A 503 -16.01 -15.07 18.20
N LEU A 504 -15.68 -14.06 19.00
CA LEU A 504 -14.40 -13.37 18.92
C LEU A 504 -13.28 -14.26 19.46
N VAL A 505 -12.23 -14.43 18.65
CA VAL A 505 -10.94 -14.99 19.06
C VAL A 505 -9.86 -13.94 18.82
N THR A 506 -8.96 -13.77 19.77
CA THR A 506 -7.85 -12.84 19.69
C THR A 506 -6.53 -13.59 19.74
N ILE A 507 -5.70 -13.47 18.68
CA ILE A 507 -4.38 -14.08 18.60
C ILE A 507 -3.36 -12.98 18.88
N VAL A 508 -2.45 -13.22 19.82
CA VAL A 508 -1.53 -12.20 20.35
C VAL A 508 -0.10 -12.70 20.29
N GLU A 509 0.76 -12.00 19.58
CA GLU A 509 2.20 -12.25 19.59
C GLU A 509 2.84 -11.64 20.84
N LEU A 510 3.64 -12.43 21.54
CA LEU A 510 4.46 -11.97 22.65
C LEU A 510 5.95 -12.13 22.31
N LYS A 511 6.76 -11.13 22.70
CA LYS A 511 8.21 -11.14 22.41
C LYS A 511 8.99 -12.16 23.26
N ASN A 512 8.51 -12.43 24.48
CA ASN A 512 9.08 -13.41 25.38
C ASN A 512 7.96 -14.31 25.89
N GLY A 513 8.14 -15.63 25.83
CA GLY A 513 7.31 -16.57 26.55
C GLY A 513 7.50 -16.29 28.06
N GLY A 514 6.41 -15.95 28.74
CA GLY A 514 6.40 -15.77 30.20
C GLY A 514 6.21 -17.08 30.94
N ASP A 515 6.33 -17.02 32.26
CA ASP A 515 5.84 -18.12 33.09
C ASP A 515 4.29 -18.24 32.96
N PRO A 516 3.69 -19.38 33.33
CA PRO A 516 2.24 -19.60 33.19
C PRO A 516 1.38 -18.53 33.89
N ASP A 517 1.83 -17.99 35.01
CA ASP A 517 1.07 -16.98 35.77
C ASP A 517 1.09 -15.63 35.03
N ALA A 518 2.23 -15.24 34.44
CA ALA A 518 2.34 -14.05 33.62
C ALA A 518 1.47 -14.14 32.34
N LEU A 519 1.44 -15.30 31.69
CA LEU A 519 0.58 -15.54 30.52
C LEU A 519 -0.91 -15.49 30.88
N ALA A 520 -1.31 -16.06 32.03
CA ALA A 520 -2.66 -15.99 32.53
C ALA A 520 -3.12 -14.54 32.85
N LEU A 521 -2.20 -13.73 33.39
CA LEU A 521 -2.46 -12.31 33.65
C LEU A 521 -2.68 -11.54 32.35
N VAL A 522 -1.83 -11.74 31.33
CA VAL A 522 -1.99 -11.12 30.00
C VAL A 522 -3.36 -11.45 29.40
N LYS A 523 -3.81 -12.72 29.47
CA LYS A 523 -5.13 -13.10 29.00
C LYS A 523 -6.25 -12.35 29.72
N THR A 524 -6.14 -12.28 31.05
CA THR A 524 -7.12 -11.58 31.89
C THR A 524 -7.21 -10.10 31.51
N ASP A 525 -6.08 -9.45 31.34
CA ASP A 525 -6.00 -8.04 30.97
C ASP A 525 -6.57 -7.78 29.57
N VAL A 526 -6.26 -8.66 28.61
CA VAL A 526 -6.79 -8.59 27.23
C VAL A 526 -8.31 -8.74 27.24
N ILE A 527 -8.86 -9.75 27.94
CA ILE A 527 -10.30 -9.98 28.03
C ILE A 527 -11.00 -8.78 28.70
N ALA A 528 -10.44 -8.29 29.79
CA ALA A 528 -10.99 -7.14 30.51
C ALA A 528 -10.99 -5.86 29.66
N ALA A 529 -9.92 -5.63 28.90
CA ALA A 529 -9.82 -4.46 28.03
C ALA A 529 -10.83 -4.52 26.88
N ILE A 530 -10.94 -5.66 26.18
CA ILE A 530 -11.91 -5.85 25.10
C ILE A 530 -13.34 -5.72 25.64
N SER A 531 -13.63 -6.35 26.76
CA SER A 531 -14.97 -6.25 27.37
C SER A 531 -15.34 -4.82 27.75
N ARG A 532 -14.39 -4.07 28.31
CA ARG A 532 -14.61 -2.69 28.72
C ARG A 532 -14.76 -1.73 27.54
N ALA A 533 -13.87 -1.85 26.52
CA ALA A 533 -13.86 -0.92 25.40
C ALA A 533 -14.91 -1.22 24.33
N HIS A 534 -15.22 -2.51 24.11
CA HIS A 534 -16.06 -2.94 22.99
C HIS A 534 -17.34 -3.66 23.41
N GLY A 535 -17.53 -3.96 24.71
CA GLY A 535 -18.68 -4.73 25.19
C GLY A 535 -18.72 -6.19 24.69
N LEU A 536 -17.59 -6.72 24.22
CA LEU A 536 -17.48 -8.04 23.62
C LEU A 536 -16.99 -9.09 24.62
N GLN A 537 -17.51 -10.32 24.48
CA GLN A 537 -16.96 -11.51 25.12
C GLN A 537 -15.94 -12.18 24.19
N VAL A 538 -14.75 -12.42 24.71
CA VAL A 538 -13.70 -13.13 23.99
C VAL A 538 -13.85 -14.62 24.23
N ALA A 539 -13.98 -15.41 23.16
CA ALA A 539 -14.11 -16.86 23.24
C ALA A 539 -12.79 -17.55 23.54
N ASP A 540 -11.70 -17.02 22.96
CA ASP A 540 -10.34 -17.52 23.21
C ASP A 540 -9.31 -16.40 23.00
N VAL A 541 -8.27 -16.41 23.84
CA VAL A 541 -7.06 -15.60 23.66
C VAL A 541 -5.90 -16.56 23.43
N VAL A 542 -5.39 -16.56 22.21
CA VAL A 542 -4.31 -17.43 21.75
C VAL A 542 -2.99 -16.67 21.85
N LEU A 543 -2.16 -17.01 22.81
CA LEU A 543 -0.84 -16.40 22.98
C LEU A 543 0.19 -17.19 22.15
N VAL A 544 0.96 -16.51 21.30
CA VAL A 544 1.91 -17.12 20.39
C VAL A 544 3.24 -16.36 20.37
N GLU A 545 4.31 -17.01 19.88
CA GLU A 545 5.60 -16.36 19.69
C GLU A 545 5.53 -15.27 18.60
N ALA A 546 6.44 -14.31 18.68
CA ALA A 546 6.56 -13.25 17.67
C ALA A 546 6.84 -13.84 16.28
N GLY A 547 6.11 -13.38 15.27
CA GLY A 547 6.19 -13.89 13.89
C GLY A 547 5.24 -15.05 13.57
N SER A 548 4.39 -15.48 14.51
CA SER A 548 3.42 -16.56 14.29
C SER A 548 2.16 -16.11 13.55
N ILE A 549 1.80 -14.84 13.60
CA ILE A 549 0.62 -14.30 12.90
C ILE A 549 0.94 -14.14 11.42
N PRO A 550 0.19 -14.80 10.51
CA PRO A 550 0.37 -14.66 9.07
C PRO A 550 0.20 -13.22 8.61
N THR A 551 1.17 -12.74 7.83
CA THR A 551 1.13 -11.40 7.24
C THR A 551 1.31 -11.45 5.72
N THR A 552 0.93 -10.35 5.07
CA THR A 552 1.26 -10.11 3.67
C THR A 552 2.72 -9.67 3.53
N THR A 553 3.24 -9.62 2.31
CA THR A 553 4.57 -9.07 2.00
C THR A 553 4.71 -7.58 2.39
N SER A 554 3.58 -6.86 2.53
CA SER A 554 3.52 -5.48 3.04
C SER A 554 3.33 -5.40 4.57
N GLY A 555 3.35 -6.54 5.30
CA GLY A 555 3.22 -6.59 6.75
C GLY A 555 1.79 -6.56 7.30
N LYS A 556 0.76 -6.50 6.45
CA LYS A 556 -0.65 -6.53 6.87
C LYS A 556 -1.07 -7.92 7.34
N ILE A 557 -1.90 -7.99 8.38
CA ILE A 557 -2.42 -9.25 8.94
C ILE A 557 -3.32 -9.95 7.91
N ARG A 558 -3.06 -11.24 7.69
CA ARG A 558 -3.91 -12.12 6.86
C ARG A 558 -4.94 -12.82 7.74
N ARG A 559 -6.02 -12.10 8.13
CA ARG A 559 -7.04 -12.61 9.07
C ARG A 559 -7.69 -13.90 8.60
N SER A 560 -7.94 -14.06 7.30
CA SER A 560 -8.47 -15.32 6.75
C SER A 560 -7.53 -16.51 6.98
N ALA A 561 -6.22 -16.31 6.87
CA ALA A 561 -5.23 -17.34 7.18
C ALA A 561 -5.17 -17.62 8.69
N CYS A 562 -5.36 -16.60 9.53
CA CYS A 562 -5.48 -16.77 10.98
C CYS A 562 -6.70 -17.64 11.35
N VAL A 563 -7.85 -17.41 10.72
CA VAL A 563 -9.06 -18.23 10.90
C VAL A 563 -8.78 -19.68 10.55
N GLU A 564 -8.18 -19.93 9.40
CA GLU A 564 -7.86 -21.29 8.93
C GLU A 564 -6.88 -21.99 9.86
N GLN A 565 -5.77 -21.33 10.25
CA GLN A 565 -4.79 -21.89 11.17
C GLN A 565 -5.37 -22.15 12.57
N HIS A 566 -6.24 -21.26 13.05
CA HIS A 566 -6.92 -21.49 14.33
C HIS A 566 -7.86 -22.69 14.27
N ARG A 567 -8.69 -22.83 13.22
CA ARG A 567 -9.58 -23.99 13.02
C ARG A 567 -8.82 -25.31 12.96
N GLN A 568 -7.63 -25.29 12.38
CA GLN A 568 -6.75 -26.46 12.25
C GLN A 568 -5.88 -26.70 13.50
N GLY A 569 -5.96 -25.86 14.52
CA GLY A 569 -5.14 -25.98 15.74
C GLY A 569 -3.63 -25.82 15.47
N ARG A 570 -3.24 -25.07 14.44
CA ARG A 570 -1.84 -24.93 14.00
C ARG A 570 -1.05 -23.86 14.76
N PHE A 571 -1.68 -23.03 15.55
CA PHE A 571 -0.95 -22.07 16.37
C PHE A 571 -0.22 -22.80 17.53
N ALA A 572 1.10 -22.64 17.59
CA ALA A 572 1.90 -23.07 18.72
C ALA A 572 1.63 -22.14 19.90
N ARG A 573 0.77 -22.56 20.80
CA ARG A 573 0.34 -21.75 21.95
C ARG A 573 1.41 -21.73 23.02
N LEU A 574 1.71 -20.54 23.56
CA LEU A 574 2.62 -20.34 24.69
C LEU A 574 1.97 -20.78 26.01
N ASP A 575 0.66 -20.90 26.05
CA ASP A 575 -0.20 -21.18 27.20
C ASP A 575 -0.85 -22.57 27.14
N ALA A 576 -0.34 -23.48 26.31
CA ALA A 576 -0.84 -24.84 26.15
C ALA A 576 -0.26 -25.82 27.19
#